data_39d3b991e609874dfd19ab61f4e41cf8
#
_entry.id   39d3b991e609874dfd19ab61f4e41cf8
#
_cell.length_a   1.000
_cell.length_b   1.000
_cell.length_c   1.000
_cell.angle_alpha   90.00
_cell.angle_beta   90.00
_cell.angle_gamma   90.00
#
_symmetry.space_group_name_H-M   'P 1'
#
loop_
_entity.id
_entity.type
_entity.pdbx_description
1 polymer ?
#
loop_
_entity_poly.entity_id
_entity_poly.type
_entity_poly.pdbx_seq_one_letter_code
_entity_poly.pdbx_strand_id
1 'polypeptide(L)'
;MIRRVLSHGVAMAVLAIACEASAGAADVPTAQAKPDVAKLAQMFGTLERVSDISLSPDGKHAVVVAPGPGVETYAIVIDTDTRAAHLAGRQDGKPMHLKTCGWASNTRIVCHQHGVAFDNDPPIPYTRTVAFDSDGKNALYIGVRTSVSSERLSQYDGRVIDWLGGGRQHPHDQRSCSGI
;
A
#
# COMPACT_ATOMS: atom_id res chain seq x y z
N MET A 1 9.96 -76.76 -76.14
CA MET A 1 11.30 -77.38 -76.03
C MET A 1 12.34 -76.33 -75.62
N ILE A 2 13.09 -76.69 -74.62
CA ILE A 2 14.43 -76.27 -74.36
C ILE A 2 14.69 -74.95 -73.63
N ARG A 3 14.92 -75.09 -72.38
CA ARG A 3 16.08 -74.74 -71.50
C ARG A 3 16.39 -73.23 -71.31
N ARG A 4 16.21 -72.75 -70.08
CA ARG A 4 17.23 -72.62 -69.01
C ARG A 4 18.49 -71.86 -69.41
N VAL A 5 18.73 -70.77 -68.65
CA VAL A 5 19.97 -70.66 -67.83
C VAL A 5 19.77 -69.58 -66.75
N LEU A 6 20.02 -70.01 -65.52
CA LEU A 6 20.15 -69.11 -64.33
C LEU A 6 21.47 -68.31 -64.50
N SER A 7 21.39 -67.02 -64.12
CA SER A 7 22.56 -66.28 -63.74
C SER A 7 22.30 -65.56 -62.43
N HIS A 8 23.11 -65.98 -61.46
CA HIS A 8 23.06 -65.33 -60.12
C HIS A 8 23.95 -64.07 -60.19
N GLY A 9 23.34 -62.91 -60.02
CA GLY A 9 23.99 -61.64 -59.81
C GLY A 9 23.90 -61.23 -58.36
N VAL A 10 24.97 -61.27 -57.62
CA VAL A 10 25.08 -60.80 -56.27
C VAL A 10 25.05 -59.27 -56.30
N ALA A 11 23.95 -58.71 -55.86
CA ALA A 11 23.85 -57.24 -55.67
C ALA A 11 24.40 -56.89 -54.30
N MET A 12 25.53 -56.23 -54.30
CA MET A 12 26.15 -55.60 -53.13
C MET A 12 25.31 -54.36 -52.74
N ALA A 13 24.61 -54.44 -51.63
CA ALA A 13 23.91 -53.32 -51.11
C ALA A 13 24.90 -52.39 -50.38
N VAL A 14 25.16 -51.25 -50.99
CA VAL A 14 25.89 -50.16 -50.34
C VAL A 14 24.89 -49.38 -49.50
N LEU A 15 25.02 -49.52 -48.17
CA LEU A 15 24.26 -48.74 -47.20
C LEU A 15 24.82 -47.34 -47.13
N ALA A 16 24.22 -46.35 -47.81
CA ALA A 16 24.53 -44.94 -47.66
C ALA A 16 23.78 -44.45 -46.41
N ILE A 17 24.50 -44.23 -45.33
CA ILE A 17 23.97 -43.56 -44.15
C ILE A 17 23.93 -42.04 -44.47
N ALA A 18 22.75 -41.55 -44.81
CA ALA A 18 22.48 -40.12 -44.91
C ALA A 18 22.36 -39.55 -43.48
N CYS A 19 23.42 -38.87 -43.05
CA CYS A 19 23.41 -38.09 -41.83
C CYS A 19 22.62 -36.79 -42.11
N GLU A 20 21.31 -36.79 -41.88
CA GLU A 20 20.51 -35.55 -41.89
C GLU A 20 20.89 -34.73 -40.67
N ALA A 21 21.75 -33.73 -40.86
CA ALA A 21 21.97 -32.67 -39.88
C ALA A 21 20.70 -31.78 -39.84
N SER A 22 19.80 -32.10 -38.93
CA SER A 22 18.74 -31.20 -38.56
C SER A 22 19.36 -29.95 -37.91
N ALA A 23 19.59 -28.91 -38.71
CA ALA A 23 19.86 -27.59 -38.19
C ALA A 23 18.58 -27.11 -37.48
N GLY A 24 18.48 -27.38 -36.20
CA GLY A 24 17.48 -26.75 -35.34
C GLY A 24 17.70 -25.25 -35.40
N ALA A 25 16.82 -24.55 -36.09
CA ALA A 25 16.75 -23.11 -35.99
C ALA A 25 16.49 -22.79 -34.50
N ALA A 26 17.51 -22.30 -33.81
CA ALA A 26 17.34 -21.75 -32.48
C ALA A 26 16.31 -20.61 -32.63
N ASP A 27 15.15 -20.78 -32.02
CA ASP A 27 14.17 -19.70 -31.87
C ASP A 27 14.89 -18.53 -31.18
N VAL A 28 15.25 -17.53 -31.98
CA VAL A 28 15.70 -16.25 -31.47
C VAL A 28 14.54 -15.71 -30.63
N PRO A 29 14.74 -15.47 -29.32
CA PRO A 29 13.65 -14.96 -28.48
C PRO A 29 13.13 -13.68 -29.12
N THR A 30 11.89 -13.73 -29.55
CA THR A 30 11.13 -12.60 -30.10
C THR A 30 11.33 -11.42 -29.16
N ALA A 31 11.78 -10.31 -29.69
CA ALA A 31 12.04 -9.08 -28.96
C ALA A 31 10.89 -8.84 -27.98
N GLN A 32 11.18 -8.86 -26.68
CA GLN A 32 10.21 -8.61 -25.64
C GLN A 32 9.53 -7.29 -25.95
N ALA A 33 8.21 -7.33 -26.12
CA ALA A 33 7.42 -6.13 -26.37
C ALA A 33 7.80 -5.08 -25.33
N LYS A 34 8.17 -3.89 -25.79
CA LYS A 34 8.55 -2.77 -24.91
C LYS A 34 7.45 -2.59 -23.89
N PRO A 35 7.77 -2.67 -22.59
CA PRO A 35 6.73 -2.60 -21.55
C PRO A 35 5.98 -1.27 -21.67
N ASP A 36 4.67 -1.33 -21.56
CA ASP A 36 3.82 -0.15 -21.53
C ASP A 36 4.15 0.67 -20.28
N VAL A 37 4.87 1.77 -20.50
CA VAL A 37 5.34 2.66 -19.40
C VAL A 37 4.16 3.23 -18.62
N ALA A 38 3.02 3.51 -19.29
CA ALA A 38 1.82 4.00 -18.61
C ALA A 38 1.24 2.95 -17.66
N LYS A 39 1.19 1.69 -18.10
CA LYS A 39 0.75 0.56 -17.28
C LYS A 39 1.70 0.30 -16.11
N LEU A 40 3.02 0.37 -16.35
CA LEU A 40 4.01 0.24 -15.29
C LEU A 40 3.89 1.40 -14.29
N ALA A 41 3.74 2.63 -14.74
CA ALA A 41 3.55 3.79 -13.87
C ALA A 41 2.30 3.62 -12.99
N GLN A 42 1.20 3.10 -13.52
CA GLN A 42 0.02 2.77 -12.74
C GLN A 42 0.30 1.68 -11.69
N MET A 43 1.01 0.62 -12.06
CA MET A 43 1.30 -0.48 -11.13
C MET A 43 2.23 -0.06 -9.99
N PHE A 44 3.26 0.72 -10.28
CA PHE A 44 4.25 1.16 -9.28
C PHE A 44 3.88 2.48 -8.60
N GLY A 45 3.04 3.30 -9.22
CA GLY A 45 2.52 4.54 -8.64
C GLY A 45 1.24 4.36 -7.82
N THR A 46 0.72 3.13 -7.71
CA THR A 46 -0.46 2.86 -6.89
C THR A 46 -0.07 2.95 -5.42
N LEU A 47 -0.69 3.88 -4.70
CA LEU A 47 -0.56 3.95 -3.24
C LEU A 47 -1.09 2.67 -2.60
N GLU A 48 -0.57 2.35 -1.41
CA GLU A 48 -1.10 1.26 -0.59
C GLU A 48 -2.61 1.43 -0.42
N ARG A 49 -3.37 0.36 -0.56
CA ARG A 49 -4.83 0.41 -0.42
C ARG A 49 -5.28 0.72 1.01
N VAL A 50 -4.44 0.38 1.97
CA VAL A 50 -4.64 0.62 3.38
C VAL A 50 -3.32 1.10 3.96
N SER A 51 -3.31 2.30 4.52
CA SER A 51 -2.13 2.89 5.15
C SER A 51 -2.08 2.57 6.65
N ASP A 52 -3.25 2.43 7.28
CA ASP A 52 -3.38 2.12 8.70
C ASP A 52 -4.72 1.47 9.01
N ILE A 53 -4.77 0.64 10.06
CA ILE A 53 -5.99 0.01 10.55
C ILE A 53 -5.97 -0.11 12.07
N SER A 54 -7.08 0.21 12.72
CA SER A 54 -7.24 0.07 14.17
C SER A 54 -8.64 -0.44 14.51
N LEU A 55 -8.73 -1.37 15.48
CA LEU A 55 -10.00 -1.86 16.00
C LEU A 55 -10.48 -1.02 17.18
N SER A 56 -11.80 -0.82 17.26
CA SER A 56 -12.44 -0.25 18.44
C SER A 56 -12.21 -1.12 19.69
N PRO A 57 -12.25 -0.55 20.91
CA PRO A 57 -12.03 -1.31 22.14
C PRO A 57 -12.97 -2.52 22.29
N ASP A 58 -14.20 -2.44 21.81
CA ASP A 58 -15.18 -3.53 21.83
C ASP A 58 -15.05 -4.52 20.65
N GLY A 59 -14.13 -4.23 19.69
CA GLY A 59 -13.90 -5.06 18.51
C GLY A 59 -15.00 -5.01 17.44
N LYS A 60 -16.05 -4.18 17.62
CA LYS A 60 -17.19 -4.12 16.70
C LYS A 60 -16.98 -3.24 15.48
N HIS A 61 -16.00 -2.35 15.53
CA HIS A 61 -15.67 -1.44 14.44
C HIS A 61 -14.18 -1.43 14.17
N ALA A 62 -13.83 -1.25 12.92
CA ALA A 62 -12.46 -0.96 12.49
C ALA A 62 -12.41 0.40 11.81
N VAL A 63 -11.44 1.24 12.13
CA VAL A 63 -11.11 2.42 11.34
C VAL A 63 -9.94 2.08 10.43
N VAL A 64 -10.09 2.40 9.15
CA VAL A 64 -9.10 2.16 8.10
C VAL A 64 -8.71 3.49 7.50
N VAL A 65 -7.41 3.78 7.44
CA VAL A 65 -6.89 4.91 6.67
C VAL A 65 -6.53 4.41 5.28
N ALA A 66 -7.13 5.02 4.27
CA ALA A 66 -6.95 4.63 2.88
C ALA A 66 -6.73 5.86 1.98
N PRO A 67 -6.00 5.71 0.87
CA PRO A 67 -5.92 6.75 -0.14
C PRO A 67 -7.26 6.94 -0.83
N GLY A 68 -7.59 8.19 -1.10
CA GLY A 68 -8.70 8.60 -1.95
C GLY A 68 -8.23 8.94 -3.37
N PRO A 69 -9.10 9.51 -4.19
CA PRO A 69 -8.70 10.01 -5.51
C PRO A 69 -7.62 11.09 -5.42
N GLY A 70 -6.63 11.01 -6.29
CA GLY A 70 -5.54 11.98 -6.34
C GLY A 70 -4.65 11.93 -5.10
N VAL A 71 -4.66 13.00 -4.30
CA VAL A 71 -3.85 13.14 -3.08
C VAL A 71 -4.68 13.05 -1.80
N GLU A 72 -5.95 12.70 -1.91
CA GLU A 72 -6.85 12.61 -0.76
C GLU A 72 -6.52 11.42 0.14
N THR A 73 -6.93 11.52 1.40
CA THR A 73 -6.88 10.41 2.36
C THR A 73 -8.19 10.32 3.14
N TYR A 74 -8.64 9.11 3.36
CA TYR A 74 -9.92 8.80 3.98
C TYR A 74 -9.74 8.01 5.27
N ALA A 75 -10.56 8.32 6.27
CA ALA A 75 -10.79 7.45 7.40
C ALA A 75 -12.16 6.78 7.21
N ILE A 76 -12.15 5.48 7.02
CA ILE A 76 -13.34 4.66 6.76
C ILE A 76 -13.60 3.82 7.98
N VAL A 77 -14.81 3.88 8.52
CA VAL A 77 -15.24 2.99 9.61
C VAL A 77 -16.00 1.81 9.02
N ILE A 78 -15.61 0.62 9.43
CA ILE A 78 -16.17 -0.66 8.99
C ILE A 78 -16.75 -1.35 10.22
N ASP A 79 -17.99 -1.76 10.16
CA ASP A 79 -18.61 -2.66 11.12
C ASP A 79 -18.08 -4.09 10.89
N THR A 80 -17.56 -4.73 11.94
CA THR A 80 -16.89 -6.03 11.81
C THR A 80 -17.83 -7.19 11.55
N ASP A 81 -19.09 -7.08 12.00
CA ASP A 81 -20.10 -8.12 11.86
C ASP A 81 -20.80 -8.03 10.50
N THR A 82 -21.30 -6.85 10.17
CA THR A 82 -22.08 -6.63 8.95
C THR A 82 -21.21 -6.30 7.74
N ARG A 83 -19.95 -5.89 7.96
CA ARG A 83 -19.03 -5.37 6.94
C ARG A 83 -19.51 -4.08 6.26
N ALA A 84 -20.52 -3.44 6.84
CA ALA A 84 -20.96 -2.13 6.37
C ALA A 84 -19.84 -1.11 6.60
N ALA A 85 -19.57 -0.29 5.59
CA ALA A 85 -18.51 0.72 5.65
C ALA A 85 -19.08 2.11 5.38
N HIS A 86 -18.56 3.10 6.07
CA HIS A 86 -18.90 4.50 5.82
C HIS A 86 -17.69 5.41 6.02
N LEU A 87 -17.74 6.57 5.38
CA LEU A 87 -16.69 7.57 5.49
C LEU A 87 -16.88 8.37 6.78
N ALA A 88 -15.92 8.31 7.69
CA ALA A 88 -15.92 9.08 8.94
C ALA A 88 -15.02 10.32 8.87
N GLY A 89 -13.97 10.31 8.03
CA GLY A 89 -13.08 11.45 7.90
C GLY A 89 -12.45 11.53 6.52
N ARG A 90 -12.17 12.76 6.07
CA ARG A 90 -11.54 13.02 4.78
C ARG A 90 -10.54 14.17 4.92
N GLN A 91 -9.42 14.03 4.23
CA GLN A 91 -8.48 15.12 3.98
C GLN A 91 -8.20 15.21 2.49
N ASP A 92 -8.19 16.44 1.96
CA ASP A 92 -8.02 16.71 0.54
C ASP A 92 -6.56 16.67 0.08
N GLY A 93 -5.63 16.46 1.03
CA GLY A 93 -4.19 16.46 0.75
C GLY A 93 -3.59 17.84 0.48
N LYS A 94 -4.31 18.93 0.82
CA LYS A 94 -3.86 20.31 0.57
C LYS A 94 -3.91 21.15 1.86
N PRO A 95 -2.91 21.10 2.68
CA PRO A 95 -1.67 20.28 2.61
C PRO A 95 -1.72 19.01 3.49
N MET A 96 -2.87 18.72 4.15
CA MET A 96 -2.96 17.70 5.19
C MET A 96 -3.38 16.34 4.66
N HIS A 97 -2.72 15.30 5.17
CA HIS A 97 -3.04 13.91 4.92
C HIS A 97 -3.25 13.16 6.23
N LEU A 98 -4.22 12.28 6.29
CA LEU A 98 -4.35 11.32 7.38
C LEU A 98 -3.19 10.31 7.30
N LYS A 99 -2.54 10.06 8.44
CA LYS A 99 -1.45 9.10 8.53
C LYS A 99 -1.86 7.85 9.31
N THR A 100 -2.35 8.06 10.52
CA THR A 100 -2.80 6.98 11.42
C THR A 100 -4.05 7.41 12.15
N CYS A 101 -4.92 6.45 12.46
CA CYS A 101 -6.12 6.66 13.26
C CYS A 101 -6.25 5.58 14.33
N GLY A 102 -6.65 5.96 15.53
CA GLY A 102 -6.92 5.05 16.64
C GLY A 102 -8.20 5.42 17.37
N TRP A 103 -8.68 4.51 18.21
CA TRP A 103 -9.91 4.67 18.98
C TRP A 103 -9.62 5.16 20.40
N ALA A 104 -10.17 6.31 20.76
CA ALA A 104 -10.18 6.79 22.14
C ALA A 104 -11.35 6.19 22.94
N SER A 105 -12.40 5.74 22.26
CA SER A 105 -13.54 5.00 22.82
C SER A 105 -14.21 4.21 21.69
N ASN A 106 -15.28 3.47 21.98
CA ASN A 106 -16.05 2.76 20.95
C ASN A 106 -16.72 3.69 19.91
N THR A 107 -16.79 4.98 20.19
CA THR A 107 -17.45 5.97 19.34
C THR A 107 -16.56 7.14 18.95
N ARG A 108 -15.35 7.25 19.53
CA ARG A 108 -14.46 8.40 19.30
C ARG A 108 -13.16 7.96 18.69
N ILE A 109 -12.81 8.57 17.57
CA ILE A 109 -11.58 8.30 16.79
C ILE A 109 -10.66 9.51 16.92
N VAL A 110 -9.35 9.24 17.01
CA VAL A 110 -8.30 10.26 16.98
C VAL A 110 -7.36 9.92 15.85
N CYS A 111 -7.14 10.86 14.95
CA CYS A 111 -6.27 10.69 13.80
C CYS A 111 -5.12 11.69 13.84
N HIS A 112 -3.92 11.20 13.53
CA HIS A 112 -2.76 12.01 13.25
C HIS A 112 -2.71 12.36 11.77
N GLN A 113 -2.43 13.62 11.51
CA GLN A 113 -2.30 14.18 10.18
C GLN A 113 -0.88 14.74 10.00
N HIS A 114 -0.40 14.72 8.79
CA HIS A 114 0.84 15.38 8.40
C HIS A 114 0.60 16.23 7.15
N GLY A 115 1.37 17.29 7.04
CA GLY A 115 1.38 18.18 5.89
C GLY A 115 2.73 18.83 5.71
N VAL A 116 2.90 19.51 4.60
CA VAL A 116 4.09 20.31 4.30
C VAL A 116 3.64 21.68 3.87
N ALA A 117 4.14 22.69 4.55
CA ALA A 117 3.96 24.10 4.15
C ALA A 117 5.04 24.46 3.13
N PHE A 118 4.64 24.70 1.90
CA PHE A 118 5.52 25.01 0.78
C PHE A 118 5.80 26.51 0.63
N ASP A 119 5.11 27.35 1.40
CA ASP A 119 5.29 28.82 1.38
C ASP A 119 6.61 29.27 2.01
N ASN A 120 7.37 28.31 2.55
CA ASN A 120 8.66 28.55 3.19
C ASN A 120 9.79 27.91 2.38
N ASP A 121 10.99 28.46 2.49
CA ASP A 121 12.21 27.89 1.92
C ASP A 121 13.25 27.68 3.04
N PRO A 122 13.55 26.40 3.40
CA PRO A 122 13.00 25.15 2.88
C PRO A 122 11.55 24.88 3.31
N PRO A 123 10.82 24.01 2.60
CA PRO A 123 9.47 23.57 2.99
C PRO A 123 9.43 22.98 4.40
N ILE A 124 8.42 23.36 5.19
CA ILE A 124 8.32 22.98 6.60
C ILE A 124 7.29 21.88 6.78
N PRO A 125 7.69 20.65 7.20
CA PRO A 125 6.75 19.62 7.58
C PRO A 125 6.10 19.96 8.92
N TYR A 126 4.82 19.60 9.08
CA TYR A 126 4.08 19.78 10.33
C TYR A 126 3.04 18.70 10.53
N THR A 127 2.62 18.53 11.78
CA THR A 127 1.60 17.52 12.15
C THR A 127 0.43 18.19 12.87
N ARG A 128 -0.73 17.56 12.78
CA ARG A 128 -1.94 17.92 13.52
C ARG A 128 -2.64 16.66 13.98
N THR A 129 -3.38 16.82 15.08
CA THR A 129 -4.20 15.75 15.63
C THR A 129 -5.66 16.19 15.59
N VAL A 130 -6.53 15.37 15.02
CA VAL A 130 -7.96 15.60 14.95
C VAL A 130 -8.71 14.45 15.60
N ALA A 131 -9.75 14.77 16.38
CA ALA A 131 -10.67 13.77 16.89
C ALA A 131 -12.06 14.02 16.30
N PHE A 132 -12.77 12.95 15.99
CA PHE A 132 -14.14 12.97 15.50
C PHE A 132 -14.88 11.69 15.94
N ASP A 133 -16.19 11.74 15.91
CA ASP A 133 -16.99 10.56 16.21
C ASP A 133 -16.94 9.55 15.07
N SER A 134 -17.23 8.30 15.38
CA SER A 134 -17.22 7.23 14.37
C SER A 134 -18.16 7.49 13.19
N ASP A 135 -19.19 8.33 13.37
CA ASP A 135 -20.09 8.79 12.30
C ASP A 135 -19.57 10.03 11.53
N GLY A 136 -18.36 10.49 11.84
CA GLY A 136 -17.72 11.64 11.21
C GLY A 136 -18.11 13.01 11.77
N LYS A 137 -18.98 13.06 12.78
CA LYS A 137 -19.39 14.33 13.40
C LYS A 137 -18.44 14.77 14.51
N ASN A 138 -18.71 15.96 15.06
CA ASN A 138 -18.01 16.54 16.22
C ASN A 138 -16.49 16.58 16.03
N ALA A 139 -16.04 16.94 14.83
CA ALA A 139 -14.61 17.08 14.54
C ALA A 139 -13.98 18.20 15.38
N LEU A 140 -12.88 17.87 16.05
CA LEU A 140 -12.14 18.78 16.91
C LEU A 140 -10.64 18.58 16.71
N TYR A 141 -9.91 19.66 16.44
CA TYR A 141 -8.45 19.61 16.47
C TYR A 141 -7.95 19.60 17.91
N ILE A 142 -7.15 18.59 18.22
CA ILE A 142 -6.52 18.40 19.53
C ILE A 142 -5.05 18.80 19.37
N GLY A 143 -4.56 19.66 20.23
CA GLY A 143 -3.16 20.05 20.20
C GLY A 143 -2.94 21.48 20.65
N VAL A 144 -1.73 21.97 20.48
CA VAL A 144 -1.36 23.32 20.88
C VAL A 144 -2.05 24.31 19.96
N ARG A 145 -2.99 25.07 20.54
CA ARG A 145 -3.58 26.23 19.84
C ARG A 145 -2.52 27.33 19.82
N THR A 146 -2.09 27.68 18.61
CA THR A 146 -1.31 28.91 18.43
C THR A 146 -2.20 30.10 18.77
N SER A 147 -1.83 30.89 19.77
CA SER A 147 -2.49 32.17 20.03
C SER A 147 -1.97 33.20 19.02
N VAL A 148 -2.76 34.27 18.81
CA VAL A 148 -2.39 35.39 17.94
C VAL A 148 -1.09 36.09 18.41
N SER A 149 -0.73 35.91 19.69
CA SER A 149 0.50 36.41 20.29
C SER A 149 1.66 35.37 20.30
N SER A 150 1.49 34.25 19.69
CA SER A 150 2.52 33.21 19.64
C SER A 150 3.53 33.54 18.58
N GLU A 151 4.75 33.87 18.96
CA GLU A 151 5.87 34.14 18.05
C GLU A 151 6.34 32.91 17.28
N ARG A 152 5.93 31.73 17.70
CA ARG A 152 6.33 30.45 17.07
C ARG A 152 5.12 29.58 16.78
N LEU A 153 5.03 29.14 15.54
CA LEU A 153 4.08 28.11 15.14
C LEU A 153 4.54 26.77 15.69
N SER A 154 3.66 26.05 16.41
CA SER A 154 3.94 24.67 16.76
C SER A 154 3.95 23.83 15.50
N GLN A 155 5.10 23.27 15.19
CA GLN A 155 5.32 22.45 14.02
C GLN A 155 4.71 21.06 14.21
N TYR A 156 4.85 20.52 15.41
CA TYR A 156 4.41 19.18 15.72
C TYR A 156 3.40 19.19 16.87
N ASP A 157 2.27 18.52 16.66
CA ASP A 157 1.33 18.21 17.72
C ASP A 157 1.84 17.04 18.59
N GLY A 158 1.32 16.97 19.82
CA GLY A 158 1.61 15.87 20.72
C GLY A 158 1.22 14.51 20.13
N ARG A 159 1.95 13.46 20.54
CA ARG A 159 1.60 12.08 20.23
C ARG A 159 0.70 11.54 21.32
N VAL A 160 -0.28 10.70 20.96
CA VAL A 160 -1.04 9.92 21.93
C VAL A 160 -0.08 8.97 22.63
N ILE A 161 0.04 9.10 23.95
CA ILE A 161 0.93 8.29 24.79
C ILE A 161 0.18 7.12 25.43
N ASP A 162 -1.13 7.26 25.67
CA ASP A 162 -1.99 6.24 26.24
C ASP A 162 -3.43 6.46 25.79
N TRP A 163 -4.13 5.37 25.49
CA TRP A 163 -5.54 5.36 25.10
C TRP A 163 -6.52 5.17 26.27
N LEU A 164 -6.03 5.17 27.51
CA LEU A 164 -6.80 5.13 28.76
C LEU A 164 -8.01 4.15 28.72
N GLY A 165 -7.73 2.88 28.82
CA GLY A 165 -8.76 1.88 29.14
C GLY A 165 -9.29 1.02 28.00
N GLY A 166 -8.56 0.81 26.93
CA GLY A 166 -9.01 -0.14 25.91
C GLY A 166 -8.06 -0.43 24.76
N GLY A 167 -7.09 0.41 24.55
CA GLY A 167 -6.09 0.19 23.50
C GLY A 167 -5.04 -0.83 23.99
N ARG A 168 -4.85 -1.91 23.23
CA ARG A 168 -3.70 -2.76 23.43
C ARG A 168 -2.45 -1.91 23.33
N GLN A 169 -1.67 -1.88 24.40
CA GLN A 169 -0.32 -1.34 24.36
C GLN A 169 0.42 -2.03 23.21
N HIS A 170 0.84 -1.28 22.22
CA HIS A 170 1.75 -1.79 21.23
C HIS A 170 3.04 -2.24 21.94
N PRO A 171 3.52 -3.47 21.74
CA PRO A 171 4.68 -4.01 22.48
C PRO A 171 5.98 -3.25 22.21
N HIS A 172 5.95 -2.22 21.40
CA HIS A 172 7.12 -1.39 21.08
C HIS A 172 7.39 -0.22 22.04
N ASP A 173 6.49 0.08 22.98
CA ASP A 173 6.60 1.27 23.84
C ASP A 173 7.21 1.01 25.22
N GLN A 174 7.70 -0.22 25.48
CA GLN A 174 8.39 -0.54 26.74
C GLN A 174 9.89 -0.26 26.73
N ARG A 175 10.40 0.54 25.85
CA ARG A 175 11.79 1.00 25.94
C ARG A 175 11.82 2.49 26.14
N SER A 176 11.76 2.91 27.37
CA SER A 176 12.52 4.02 27.91
C SER A 176 11.82 4.66 29.11
N CYS A 177 11.99 4.10 30.25
CA CYS A 177 12.07 4.80 31.54
C CYS A 177 12.70 3.86 32.57
N SER A 178 13.92 3.45 32.33
CA SER A 178 14.77 2.93 33.40
C SER A 178 16.16 3.50 33.20
N GLY A 179 16.50 4.49 34.00
CA GLY A 179 17.84 5.03 34.09
C GLY A 179 17.86 6.50 34.42
N ILE A 180 17.71 6.88 35.62
CA ILE A 180 18.65 7.61 36.49
C ILE A 180 18.22 7.41 37.96
#